data_e0b8e54beb82092b2bdac6cef5e5d24d
#
_entry.id   e0b8e54beb82092b2bdac6cef5e5d24d
#
_cell.length_a   1.000
_cell.length_b   1.000
_cell.length_c   1.000
_cell.angle_alpha   90.00
_cell.angle_beta   90.00
_cell.angle_gamma   90.00
#
_symmetry.space_group_name_H-M   'P 1'
#
loop_
_entity.id
_entity.type
_entity.pdbx_description
1 polymer ?
#
loop_
_entity_poly.entity_id
_entity_poly.type
_entity_poly.pdbx_seq_one_letter_code
_entity_poly.pdbx_strand_id
1 'polypeptide(L)'
;GAILMLQPALNYGCVHPAEVDRVIEVIAALGLRGHAMPGENRTAIGITGNKGAVDPAHFENLPGVADAIRVTKPYKLISKELRPEKSVVKVGNAFIGGTELAIIAGPCAVENSDQVFRVAEQVSKSGAKFFRGGAFKPRTSPYAFQGMGEDGLKILADVRDQFGLNIVTEAMDERGIDLVEKYGDCIQIGARNMQNFSLLKYAGQTRKPILLKRGMSATLEEFMLAAEYIMAEGNYDVILCERGIRTFATHARNTMDLSIVPAVQRLTHLPIIVDPSHGTGHNYMVNPLARAGVAVGADGLIIEVHPCPEKALCDGAQALTLTQYAELVDQVRKIYELVAMSEMAFT
;
A
#
# COMPACT_ATOMS: atom_id res chain seq x y z
N GLY A 1 11.01 15.33 16.43
CA GLY A 1 10.92 13.96 16.93
C GLY A 1 12.30 13.36 17.16
N ALA A 2 12.35 12.25 17.86
CA ALA A 2 13.56 11.47 18.00
C ALA A 2 13.31 10.05 17.48
N ILE A 3 14.34 9.44 16.94
CA ILE A 3 14.40 8.02 16.59
C ILE A 3 15.53 7.43 17.43
N LEU A 4 15.26 6.30 18.04
CA LEU A 4 16.26 5.53 18.78
C LEU A 4 16.63 4.30 17.95
N MET A 5 17.92 4.05 17.79
CA MET A 5 18.44 2.87 17.14
C MET A 5 19.00 1.93 18.21
N LEU A 6 18.39 0.74 18.32
CA LEU A 6 18.88 -0.33 19.18
C LEU A 6 19.68 -1.32 18.35
N GLN A 7 20.91 -1.61 18.79
CA GLN A 7 21.75 -2.67 18.23
C GLN A 7 21.86 -3.84 19.19
N PRO A 8 21.99 -5.09 18.69
CA PRO A 8 22.28 -6.23 19.56
C PRO A 8 23.59 -6.01 20.31
N ALA A 9 23.62 -6.35 21.59
CA ALA A 9 24.88 -6.52 22.31
C ALA A 9 25.73 -7.56 21.55
N LEU A 10 27.04 -7.26 21.41
CA LEU A 10 28.04 -8.09 20.73
C LEU A 10 27.83 -9.58 21.07
N ASN A 11 27.33 -10.39 20.09
CA ASN A 11 27.32 -11.85 20.00
C ASN A 11 25.98 -12.56 19.75
N TYR A 12 24.83 -11.86 19.70
CA TYR A 12 23.53 -12.51 19.41
C TYR A 12 22.77 -11.68 18.37
N GLY A 13 22.79 -12.02 17.14
CA GLY A 13 22.23 -11.34 15.96
C GLY A 13 20.81 -10.71 16.03
N CYS A 14 20.22 -10.51 17.21
CA CYS A 14 18.95 -9.82 17.42
C CYS A 14 19.00 -8.97 18.68
N VAL A 15 18.34 -7.81 18.66
CA VAL A 15 18.09 -6.99 19.88
C VAL A 15 17.20 -7.80 20.81
N HIS A 16 17.56 -7.87 22.11
CA HIS A 16 16.77 -8.63 23.08
C HIS A 16 15.42 -7.93 23.32
N PRO A 17 14.27 -8.63 23.23
CA PRO A 17 12.94 -8.03 23.42
C PRO A 17 12.82 -7.19 24.70
N ALA A 18 13.42 -7.64 25.80
CA ALA A 18 13.41 -6.91 27.08
C ALA A 18 14.12 -5.54 27.02
N GLU A 19 15.10 -5.33 26.12
CA GLU A 19 15.75 -4.03 25.93
C GLU A 19 14.81 -3.07 25.19
N VAL A 20 14.07 -3.57 24.18
CA VAL A 20 13.05 -2.82 23.46
C VAL A 20 11.93 -2.39 24.41
N ASP A 21 11.41 -3.33 25.21
CA ASP A 21 10.34 -3.07 26.19
C ASP A 21 10.76 -2.02 27.20
N ARG A 22 11.97 -2.09 27.73
CA ARG A 22 12.52 -1.11 28.67
C ARG A 22 12.61 0.30 28.07
N VAL A 23 13.04 0.41 26.81
CA VAL A 23 13.10 1.72 26.13
C VAL A 23 11.69 2.28 25.92
N ILE A 24 10.71 1.42 25.55
CA ILE A 24 9.32 1.82 25.40
C ILE A 24 8.72 2.28 26.73
N GLU A 25 9.04 1.60 27.86
CA GLU A 25 8.61 2.03 29.19
C GLU A 25 9.15 3.43 29.54
N VAL A 26 10.42 3.71 29.26
CA VAL A 26 11.01 5.04 29.48
C VAL A 26 10.32 6.10 28.63
N ILE A 27 10.04 5.79 27.36
CA ILE A 27 9.30 6.69 26.45
C ILE A 27 7.89 6.96 27.02
N ALA A 28 7.17 5.93 27.49
CA ALA A 28 5.85 6.04 28.08
C ALA A 28 5.86 6.86 29.38
N ALA A 29 6.88 6.72 30.20
CA ALA A 29 7.05 7.51 31.44
C ALA A 29 7.23 9.02 31.15
N LEU A 30 7.71 9.39 29.96
CA LEU A 30 7.76 10.76 29.47
C LEU A 30 6.44 11.26 28.85
N GLY A 31 5.36 10.46 28.92
CA GLY A 31 4.07 10.77 28.31
C GLY A 31 4.07 10.69 26.79
N LEU A 32 5.01 9.96 26.21
CA LEU A 32 5.20 9.78 24.77
C LEU A 32 4.85 8.35 24.35
N ARG A 33 4.74 8.10 23.05
CA ARG A 33 4.49 6.77 22.50
C ARG A 33 5.69 6.29 21.69
N GLY A 34 6.20 5.10 22.03
CA GLY A 34 7.26 4.40 21.30
C GLY A 34 6.68 3.41 20.28
N HIS A 35 7.26 3.40 19.08
CA HIS A 35 6.89 2.51 17.99
C HIS A 35 8.12 1.68 17.60
N ALA A 36 8.18 0.44 18.06
CA ALA A 36 9.26 -0.47 17.72
C ALA A 36 9.06 -1.03 16.31
N MET A 37 10.06 -0.89 15.47
CA MET A 37 10.11 -1.45 14.11
C MET A 37 11.36 -2.32 13.99
N PRO A 38 11.22 -3.65 14.12
CA PRO A 38 12.33 -4.58 13.95
C PRO A 38 12.86 -4.54 12.51
N GLY A 39 14.16 -4.44 12.36
CA GLY A 39 14.91 -4.62 11.12
C GLY A 39 15.79 -5.87 11.19
N GLU A 40 16.50 -6.18 10.12
CA GLU A 40 17.34 -7.38 10.02
C GLU A 40 18.49 -7.38 11.07
N ASN A 41 19.15 -6.25 11.29
CA ASN A 41 20.32 -6.12 12.15
C ASN A 41 20.12 -5.17 13.33
N ARG A 42 18.99 -4.49 13.44
CA ARG A 42 18.69 -3.50 14.48
C ARG A 42 17.19 -3.27 14.60
N THR A 43 16.74 -2.80 15.76
CA THR A 43 15.36 -2.32 15.96
C THR A 43 15.39 -0.80 16.05
N ALA A 44 14.60 -0.13 15.21
CA ALA A 44 14.38 1.30 15.31
C ALA A 44 13.14 1.57 16.17
N ILE A 45 13.19 2.57 17.06
CA ILE A 45 12.03 3.00 17.84
C ILE A 45 11.72 4.45 17.51
N GLY A 46 10.61 4.65 16.79
CA GLY A 46 10.09 5.98 16.51
C GLY A 46 9.34 6.53 17.73
N ILE A 47 9.55 7.80 18.08
CA ILE A 47 8.87 8.46 19.19
C ILE A 47 7.83 9.43 18.66
N THR A 48 6.57 9.27 19.07
CA THR A 48 5.46 10.16 18.72
C THR A 48 4.78 10.73 19.97
N GLY A 49 3.86 11.72 19.77
CA GLY A 49 3.16 12.41 20.87
C GLY A 49 3.86 13.65 21.41
N ASN A 50 5.11 13.93 21.01
CA ASN A 50 5.86 15.09 21.46
C ASN A 50 5.37 16.39 20.77
N LYS A 51 5.21 17.47 21.57
CA LYS A 51 4.92 18.83 21.08
C LYS A 51 6.17 19.65 20.72
N GLY A 52 7.34 19.15 21.00
CA GLY A 52 8.65 19.78 20.77
C GLY A 52 9.76 18.76 20.57
N ALA A 53 10.99 19.22 20.56
CA ALA A 53 12.15 18.32 20.49
C ALA A 53 12.22 17.45 21.76
N VAL A 54 12.47 16.16 21.59
CA VAL A 54 12.78 15.25 22.69
C VAL A 54 14.30 15.26 22.84
N ASP A 55 14.79 15.40 24.07
CA ASP A 55 16.23 15.39 24.35
C ASP A 55 16.78 13.97 24.21
N PRO A 56 17.74 13.72 23.31
CA PRO A 56 18.38 12.42 23.16
C PRO A 56 19.03 11.88 24.44
N ALA A 57 19.51 12.77 25.31
CA ALA A 57 20.17 12.40 26.56
C ALA A 57 19.33 11.49 27.48
N HIS A 58 18.01 11.50 27.35
CA HIS A 58 17.14 10.58 28.09
C HIS A 58 17.31 9.11 27.70
N PHE A 59 17.88 8.84 26.52
CA PHE A 59 17.92 7.50 25.93
C PHE A 59 19.33 6.98 25.65
N GLU A 60 20.31 7.87 25.42
CA GLU A 60 21.69 7.51 25.01
C GLU A 60 22.39 6.57 25.97
N ASN A 61 22.00 6.59 27.24
CA ASN A 61 22.61 5.74 28.27
C ASN A 61 21.80 4.48 28.59
N LEU A 62 20.71 4.22 27.87
CA LEU A 62 19.92 3.01 28.07
C LEU A 62 20.61 1.79 27.45
N PRO A 63 20.65 0.65 28.15
CA PRO A 63 21.21 -0.58 27.60
C PRO A 63 20.55 -0.95 26.25
N GLY A 64 21.36 -1.30 25.26
CA GLY A 64 20.91 -1.67 23.93
C GLY A 64 20.68 -0.50 22.97
N VAL A 65 20.66 0.75 23.44
CA VAL A 65 20.54 1.93 22.56
C VAL A 65 21.91 2.24 21.96
N ALA A 66 21.99 2.15 20.63
CA ALA A 66 23.20 2.45 19.88
C ALA A 66 23.29 3.92 19.46
N ASP A 67 22.15 4.53 19.16
CA ASP A 67 22.08 5.91 18.68
C ASP A 67 20.69 6.53 18.92
N ALA A 68 20.64 7.85 19.11
CA ALA A 68 19.41 8.64 19.30
C ALA A 68 19.36 9.78 18.28
N ILE A 69 18.69 9.55 17.16
CA ILE A 69 18.68 10.45 16.00
C ILE A 69 17.49 11.42 16.09
N ARG A 70 17.77 12.71 15.91
CA ARG A 70 16.75 13.75 15.82
C ARG A 70 16.18 13.84 14.42
N VAL A 71 14.86 13.59 14.27
CA VAL A 71 14.16 13.71 12.97
C VAL A 71 13.64 15.12 12.77
N THR A 72 13.98 15.70 11.65
CA THR A 72 13.57 17.07 11.25
C THR A 72 12.32 17.09 10.35
N LYS A 73 12.00 15.97 9.69
CA LYS A 73 10.82 15.85 8.81
C LYS A 73 9.51 15.80 9.59
N PRO A 74 8.38 16.23 9.00
CA PRO A 74 7.08 16.20 9.65
C PRO A 74 6.55 14.77 9.87
N TYR A 75 7.03 13.77 9.13
CA TYR A 75 6.77 12.34 9.28
C TYR A 75 8.02 11.62 9.80
N LYS A 76 7.83 10.52 10.53
CA LYS A 76 8.90 9.80 11.23
C LYS A 76 8.85 8.31 10.92
N LEU A 77 7.71 7.67 11.19
CA LEU A 77 7.54 6.22 11.11
C LEU A 77 7.76 5.68 9.70
N ILE A 78 7.32 6.43 8.69
CA ILE A 78 7.52 6.07 7.28
C ILE A 78 8.90 6.39 6.75
N SER A 79 9.76 7.14 7.50
CA SER A 79 11.03 7.66 6.97
C SER A 79 12.08 6.58 6.84
N LYS A 80 12.87 6.63 5.75
CA LYS A 80 14.12 5.86 5.63
C LYS A 80 15.17 6.21 6.67
N GLU A 81 15.05 7.36 7.32
CA GLU A 81 15.91 7.70 8.46
C GLU A 81 15.68 6.75 9.64
N LEU A 82 14.41 6.31 9.82
CA LEU A 82 14.03 5.34 10.84
C LEU A 82 14.36 3.91 10.40
N ARG A 83 13.98 3.56 9.18
CA ARG A 83 14.17 2.23 8.58
C ARG A 83 14.77 2.37 7.19
N PRO A 84 16.09 2.20 7.01
CA PRO A 84 16.76 2.30 5.71
C PRO A 84 16.31 1.21 4.73
N GLU A 85 16.05 0.00 5.24
CA GLU A 85 15.63 -1.15 4.46
C GLU A 85 14.18 -1.00 4.01
N LYS A 86 13.91 -1.38 2.76
CA LYS A 86 12.55 -1.38 2.20
C LYS A 86 11.64 -2.33 2.97
N SER A 87 10.42 -1.89 3.25
CA SER A 87 9.42 -2.75 3.85
C SER A 87 8.85 -3.73 2.84
N VAL A 88 8.70 -4.96 3.28
CA VAL A 88 7.99 -6.02 2.56
C VAL A 88 6.69 -6.31 3.29
N VAL A 89 5.57 -5.94 2.69
CA VAL A 89 4.24 -6.07 3.30
C VAL A 89 3.63 -7.41 2.94
N LYS A 90 3.28 -8.19 3.97
CA LYS A 90 2.60 -9.49 3.79
C LYS A 90 1.10 -9.26 3.63
N VAL A 91 0.53 -9.77 2.53
CA VAL A 91 -0.92 -9.76 2.26
C VAL A 91 -1.38 -11.20 2.05
N GLY A 92 -2.07 -11.76 3.04
CA GLY A 92 -2.44 -13.17 3.05
C GLY A 92 -1.21 -14.10 3.01
N ASN A 93 -1.03 -14.82 1.91
CA ASN A 93 0.09 -15.74 1.70
C ASN A 93 1.17 -15.19 0.73
N ALA A 94 1.08 -13.94 0.32
CA ALA A 94 2.00 -13.30 -0.63
C ALA A 94 2.54 -11.96 -0.09
N PHE A 95 3.47 -11.33 -0.83
CA PHE A 95 4.19 -10.15 -0.38
C PHE A 95 4.16 -9.04 -1.45
N ILE A 96 4.18 -7.78 -1.00
CA ILE A 96 4.32 -6.58 -1.83
C ILE A 96 5.54 -5.79 -1.35
N GLY A 97 6.42 -5.37 -2.27
CA GLY A 97 7.69 -4.69 -1.96
C GLY A 97 8.88 -5.64 -1.81
N GLY A 98 8.68 -6.95 -2.05
CA GLY A 98 9.74 -7.96 -2.09
C GLY A 98 10.45 -8.03 -3.45
N THR A 99 10.92 -9.23 -3.78
CA THR A 99 11.68 -9.51 -5.02
C THR A 99 10.81 -9.85 -6.23
N GLU A 100 9.49 -9.94 -6.04
CA GLU A 100 8.54 -10.22 -7.12
C GLU A 100 7.67 -9.00 -7.40
N LEU A 101 7.36 -8.75 -8.68
CA LEU A 101 6.39 -7.73 -9.08
C LEU A 101 4.99 -8.12 -8.60
N ALA A 102 4.39 -7.30 -7.74
CA ALA A 102 3.03 -7.51 -7.29
C ALA A 102 2.03 -7.10 -8.38
N ILE A 103 1.18 -8.02 -8.84
CA ILE A 103 0.11 -7.75 -9.78
C ILE A 103 -1.21 -7.98 -9.08
N ILE A 104 -1.97 -6.90 -8.87
CA ILE A 104 -3.30 -6.88 -8.27
C ILE A 104 -4.29 -6.62 -9.41
N ALA A 105 -5.10 -7.60 -9.78
CA ALA A 105 -6.01 -7.45 -10.91
C ALA A 105 -7.41 -7.94 -10.58
N GLY A 106 -8.43 -7.37 -11.24
CA GLY A 106 -9.82 -7.74 -11.03
C GLY A 106 -10.80 -6.66 -11.50
N PRO A 107 -12.11 -6.87 -11.37
CA PRO A 107 -13.11 -5.94 -11.87
C PRO A 107 -13.17 -4.66 -11.04
N CYS A 108 -13.58 -3.54 -11.64
CA CYS A 108 -13.84 -2.29 -10.90
C CYS A 108 -14.86 -2.52 -9.78
N ALA A 109 -15.97 -3.15 -10.10
CA ALA A 109 -17.02 -3.52 -9.15
C ALA A 109 -17.30 -5.02 -9.21
N VAL A 110 -17.66 -5.60 -8.06
CA VAL A 110 -18.30 -6.91 -7.99
C VAL A 110 -19.75 -6.71 -8.46
N GLU A 111 -20.10 -7.28 -9.62
CA GLU A 111 -21.42 -7.14 -10.24
C GLU A 111 -22.27 -8.40 -10.06
N ASN A 112 -21.64 -9.55 -10.15
CA ASN A 112 -22.20 -10.88 -9.93
C ASN A 112 -21.09 -11.93 -9.86
N SER A 113 -21.41 -13.15 -9.42
CA SER A 113 -20.43 -14.23 -9.28
C SER A 113 -19.81 -14.64 -10.62
N ASP A 114 -20.58 -14.78 -11.71
CA ASP A 114 -20.06 -15.20 -13.01
C ASP A 114 -18.98 -14.26 -13.53
N GLN A 115 -19.22 -12.93 -13.48
CA GLN A 115 -18.25 -11.91 -13.86
C GLN A 115 -16.95 -12.06 -13.05
N VAL A 116 -17.07 -12.15 -11.72
CA VAL A 116 -15.95 -12.18 -10.80
C VAL A 116 -15.11 -13.44 -10.99
N PHE A 117 -15.76 -14.62 -11.05
CA PHE A 117 -15.07 -15.89 -11.20
C PHE A 117 -14.34 -16.04 -12.55
N ARG A 118 -14.94 -15.54 -13.63
CA ARG A 118 -14.27 -15.52 -14.96
C ARG A 118 -13.00 -14.66 -14.95
N VAL A 119 -13.03 -13.52 -14.28
CA VAL A 119 -11.85 -12.68 -14.14
C VAL A 119 -10.82 -13.33 -13.21
N ALA A 120 -11.27 -13.90 -12.08
CA ALA A 120 -10.39 -14.56 -11.11
C ALA A 120 -9.65 -15.76 -11.71
N GLU A 121 -10.32 -16.56 -12.53
CA GLU A 121 -9.69 -17.66 -13.27
C GLU A 121 -8.56 -17.16 -14.17
N GLN A 122 -8.76 -16.08 -14.93
CA GLN A 122 -7.72 -15.50 -15.78
C GLN A 122 -6.56 -14.89 -14.96
N VAL A 123 -6.88 -14.22 -13.85
CA VAL A 123 -5.87 -13.65 -12.94
C VAL A 123 -5.02 -14.75 -12.33
N SER A 124 -5.63 -15.82 -11.84
CA SER A 124 -4.93 -16.99 -11.30
C SER A 124 -4.05 -17.67 -12.35
N LYS A 125 -4.57 -17.91 -13.58
CA LYS A 125 -3.80 -18.49 -14.70
C LYS A 125 -2.58 -17.65 -15.08
N SER A 126 -2.63 -16.34 -14.90
CA SER A 126 -1.49 -15.46 -15.16
C SER A 126 -0.39 -15.57 -14.08
N GLY A 127 -0.61 -16.33 -13.00
CA GLY A 127 0.30 -16.44 -11.86
C GLY A 127 0.34 -15.21 -10.95
N ALA A 128 -0.63 -14.28 -11.08
CA ALA A 128 -0.81 -13.22 -10.10
C ALA A 128 -1.30 -13.79 -8.76
N LYS A 129 -0.91 -13.13 -7.67
CA LYS A 129 -1.21 -13.59 -6.29
C LYS A 129 -2.34 -12.80 -5.65
N PHE A 130 -2.77 -11.71 -6.27
CA PHE A 130 -3.72 -10.76 -5.67
C PHE A 130 -4.89 -10.51 -6.60
N PHE A 131 -6.08 -10.39 -6.02
CA PHE A 131 -7.31 -10.07 -6.72
C PHE A 131 -7.96 -8.82 -6.11
N ARG A 132 -8.43 -7.92 -6.95
CA ARG A 132 -9.18 -6.74 -6.51
C ARG A 132 -10.62 -6.80 -6.99
N GLY A 133 -11.52 -6.21 -6.22
CA GLY A 133 -12.91 -5.98 -6.62
C GLY A 133 -13.56 -5.03 -5.64
N GLY A 134 -14.32 -4.03 -6.13
CA GLY A 134 -15.05 -3.12 -5.26
C GLY A 134 -16.42 -3.71 -4.88
N ALA A 135 -16.60 -4.08 -3.62
CA ALA A 135 -17.92 -4.48 -3.09
C ALA A 135 -18.76 -3.25 -2.74
N PHE A 136 -18.11 -2.15 -2.33
CA PHE A 136 -18.71 -0.84 -2.10
C PHE A 136 -18.16 0.15 -3.13
N LYS A 137 -19.01 1.07 -3.65
CA LYS A 137 -18.61 2.01 -4.69
C LYS A 137 -18.88 3.45 -4.28
N PRO A 138 -17.85 4.30 -4.12
CA PRO A 138 -18.03 5.72 -3.87
C PRO A 138 -18.50 6.40 -5.16
N ARG A 139 -19.79 6.68 -5.28
CA ARG A 139 -20.41 7.27 -6.48
C ARG A 139 -20.79 8.72 -6.25
N THR A 140 -20.54 9.57 -7.25
CA THR A 140 -21.01 10.98 -7.23
C THR A 140 -22.52 11.06 -7.36
N SER A 141 -23.13 10.14 -8.13
CA SER A 141 -24.58 10.07 -8.27
C SER A 141 -25.15 8.99 -7.35
N PRO A 142 -26.19 9.28 -6.54
CA PRO A 142 -26.85 8.29 -5.70
C PRO A 142 -27.64 7.24 -6.52
N TYR A 143 -27.89 7.52 -7.80
CA TYR A 143 -28.60 6.60 -8.71
C TYR A 143 -27.68 5.62 -9.44
N ALA A 144 -26.35 5.81 -9.35
CA ALA A 144 -25.39 4.88 -9.92
C ALA A 144 -25.30 3.60 -9.07
N PHE A 145 -24.80 2.51 -9.66
CA PHE A 145 -24.57 1.26 -8.95
C PHE A 145 -23.65 1.46 -7.74
N GLN A 146 -24.16 1.15 -6.54
CA GLN A 146 -23.47 1.39 -5.26
C GLN A 146 -22.58 0.21 -4.81
N GLY A 147 -22.56 -0.89 -5.57
CA GLY A 147 -21.92 -2.14 -5.19
C GLY A 147 -22.88 -3.14 -4.56
N MET A 148 -22.40 -4.35 -4.34
CA MET A 148 -23.18 -5.45 -3.73
C MET A 148 -23.06 -5.50 -2.20
N GLY A 149 -22.26 -4.62 -1.59
CA GLY A 149 -22.06 -4.60 -0.15
C GLY A 149 -21.43 -5.89 0.39
N GLU A 150 -21.93 -6.38 1.51
CA GLU A 150 -21.40 -7.59 2.17
C GLU A 150 -21.51 -8.85 1.27
N ASP A 151 -22.55 -8.96 0.44
CA ASP A 151 -22.67 -10.10 -0.49
C ASP A 151 -21.58 -10.08 -1.55
N GLY A 152 -21.15 -8.90 -2.00
CA GLY A 152 -19.96 -8.77 -2.85
C GLY A 152 -18.67 -9.19 -2.15
N LEU A 153 -18.53 -8.93 -0.85
CA LEU A 153 -17.38 -9.39 -0.07
C LEU A 153 -17.36 -10.91 0.09
N LYS A 154 -18.52 -11.56 0.25
CA LYS A 154 -18.62 -13.03 0.28
C LYS A 154 -18.17 -13.64 -1.04
N ILE A 155 -18.59 -13.09 -2.18
CA ILE A 155 -18.13 -13.53 -3.50
C ILE A 155 -16.60 -13.40 -3.63
N LEU A 156 -16.02 -12.31 -3.14
CA LEU A 156 -14.55 -12.15 -3.12
C LEU A 156 -13.87 -13.18 -2.21
N ALA A 157 -14.45 -13.51 -1.06
CA ALA A 157 -13.94 -14.57 -0.19
C ALA A 157 -13.98 -15.95 -0.88
N ASP A 158 -15.06 -16.25 -1.60
CA ASP A 158 -15.17 -17.49 -2.40
C ASP A 158 -14.08 -17.55 -3.49
N VAL A 159 -13.73 -16.42 -4.12
CA VAL A 159 -12.60 -16.33 -5.07
C VAL A 159 -11.28 -16.67 -4.38
N ARG A 160 -11.03 -16.12 -3.19
CA ARG A 160 -9.84 -16.47 -2.40
C ARG A 160 -9.75 -17.96 -2.17
N ASP A 161 -10.84 -18.55 -1.70
CA ASP A 161 -10.89 -19.96 -1.29
C ASP A 161 -10.77 -20.91 -2.49
N GLN A 162 -11.30 -20.52 -3.66
CA GLN A 162 -11.26 -21.34 -4.89
C GLN A 162 -9.95 -21.20 -5.66
N PHE A 163 -9.38 -19.98 -5.76
CA PHE A 163 -8.23 -19.71 -6.64
C PHE A 163 -6.93 -19.42 -5.87
N GLY A 164 -6.96 -19.34 -4.53
CA GLY A 164 -5.80 -19.00 -3.71
C GLY A 164 -5.31 -17.54 -3.89
N LEU A 165 -6.20 -16.65 -4.32
CA LEU A 165 -5.90 -15.24 -4.58
C LEU A 165 -6.17 -14.40 -3.33
N ASN A 166 -5.22 -13.54 -2.95
CA ASN A 166 -5.38 -12.63 -1.81
C ASN A 166 -6.24 -11.43 -2.21
N ILE A 167 -7.25 -11.12 -1.41
CA ILE A 167 -8.28 -10.13 -1.73
C ILE A 167 -7.90 -8.74 -1.28
N VAL A 168 -7.88 -7.79 -2.22
CA VAL A 168 -7.72 -6.35 -1.99
C VAL A 168 -9.03 -5.65 -2.32
N THR A 169 -9.69 -5.04 -1.33
CA THR A 169 -10.98 -4.37 -1.56
C THR A 169 -11.12 -3.09 -0.75
N GLU A 170 -11.90 -2.14 -1.27
CA GLU A 170 -12.03 -0.79 -0.71
C GLU A 170 -13.03 -0.75 0.44
N ALA A 171 -12.64 -0.10 1.54
CA ALA A 171 -13.52 0.36 2.60
C ALA A 171 -13.72 1.88 2.50
N MET A 172 -14.96 2.36 2.72
CA MET A 172 -15.31 3.79 2.62
C MET A 172 -15.55 4.44 3.98
N ASP A 173 -15.84 3.66 5.00
CA ASP A 173 -16.13 4.06 6.37
C ASP A 173 -15.66 2.99 7.36
N GLU A 174 -15.82 3.24 8.65
CA GLU A 174 -15.41 2.34 9.74
C GLU A 174 -16.10 0.98 9.65
N ARG A 175 -17.42 0.95 9.38
CA ARG A 175 -18.17 -0.31 9.17
C ARG A 175 -17.64 -1.09 7.96
N GLY A 176 -17.29 -0.38 6.91
CA GLY A 176 -16.66 -0.99 5.72
C GLY A 176 -15.31 -1.61 6.06
N ILE A 177 -14.51 -0.96 6.93
CA ILE A 177 -13.25 -1.52 7.43
C ILE A 177 -13.48 -2.83 8.18
N ASP A 178 -14.42 -2.89 9.11
CA ASP A 178 -14.76 -4.10 9.87
C ASP A 178 -15.17 -5.26 8.94
N LEU A 179 -15.99 -4.96 7.93
CA LEU A 179 -16.40 -5.96 6.96
C LEU A 179 -15.24 -6.44 6.08
N VAL A 180 -14.38 -5.52 5.62
CA VAL A 180 -13.21 -5.90 4.82
C VAL A 180 -12.21 -6.67 5.67
N GLU A 181 -12.00 -6.34 6.94
CA GLU A 181 -11.15 -7.11 7.85
C GLU A 181 -11.61 -8.56 8.00
N LYS A 182 -12.93 -8.80 7.97
CA LYS A 182 -13.53 -10.13 8.04
C LYS A 182 -13.36 -10.94 6.76
N TYR A 183 -13.54 -10.34 5.58
CA TYR A 183 -13.63 -11.05 4.30
C TYR A 183 -12.41 -10.88 3.38
N GLY A 184 -11.69 -9.76 3.49
CA GLY A 184 -10.54 -9.44 2.65
C GLY A 184 -9.19 -9.71 3.32
N ASP A 185 -8.11 -9.53 2.57
CA ASP A 185 -6.73 -9.72 3.03
C ASP A 185 -5.95 -8.42 3.07
N CYS A 186 -6.40 -7.38 2.36
CA CYS A 186 -5.85 -6.03 2.37
C CYS A 186 -6.99 -5.01 2.24
N ILE A 187 -7.00 -4.00 3.10
CA ILE A 187 -7.97 -2.90 3.09
C ILE A 187 -7.45 -1.80 2.18
N GLN A 188 -8.18 -1.49 1.11
CA GLN A 188 -7.88 -0.33 0.29
C GLN A 188 -8.58 0.91 0.84
N ILE A 189 -7.81 1.99 1.01
CA ILE A 189 -8.34 3.34 1.26
C ILE A 189 -8.29 4.11 -0.07
N GLY A 190 -9.45 4.46 -0.59
CA GLY A 190 -9.58 5.16 -1.86
C GLY A 190 -9.06 6.60 -1.81
N ALA A 191 -8.69 7.13 -2.98
CA ALA A 191 -8.10 8.47 -3.12
C ALA A 191 -8.95 9.61 -2.53
N ARG A 192 -10.28 9.46 -2.53
CA ARG A 192 -11.20 10.44 -1.90
C ARG A 192 -11.11 10.46 -0.38
N ASN A 193 -10.67 9.38 0.23
CA ASN A 193 -10.54 9.19 1.67
C ASN A 193 -9.10 9.34 2.17
N MET A 194 -8.14 9.71 1.32
CA MET A 194 -6.74 9.89 1.74
C MET A 194 -6.60 10.92 2.88
N GLN A 195 -7.44 11.93 2.92
CA GLN A 195 -7.45 12.97 3.96
C GLN A 195 -8.58 12.79 4.99
N ASN A 196 -9.27 11.67 4.98
CA ASN A 196 -10.22 11.30 6.03
C ASN A 196 -9.44 10.73 7.22
N PHE A 197 -8.86 11.61 8.02
CA PHE A 197 -7.95 11.23 9.11
C PHE A 197 -8.62 10.36 10.18
N SER A 198 -9.93 10.49 10.42
CA SER A 198 -10.66 9.56 11.29
C SER A 198 -10.61 8.14 10.76
N LEU A 199 -10.92 7.98 9.47
CA LEU A 199 -10.88 6.68 8.79
C LEU A 199 -9.46 6.10 8.75
N LEU A 200 -8.43 6.94 8.51
CA LEU A 200 -7.03 6.49 8.53
C LEU A 200 -6.61 5.98 9.90
N LYS A 201 -7.00 6.67 10.98
CA LYS A 201 -6.75 6.21 12.35
C LYS A 201 -7.45 4.90 12.64
N TYR A 202 -8.71 4.77 12.25
CA TYR A 202 -9.45 3.53 12.43
C TYR A 202 -8.82 2.36 11.66
N ALA A 203 -8.46 2.59 10.39
CA ALA A 203 -7.72 1.61 9.58
C ALA A 203 -6.37 1.22 10.22
N GLY A 204 -5.68 2.18 10.83
CA GLY A 204 -4.42 1.96 11.53
C GLY A 204 -4.52 1.09 12.79
N GLN A 205 -5.73 0.88 13.33
CA GLN A 205 -5.97 -0.01 14.48
C GLN A 205 -6.26 -1.46 14.06
N THR A 206 -6.48 -1.70 12.77
CA THR A 206 -6.66 -3.06 12.24
C THR A 206 -5.34 -3.80 12.11
N ARG A 207 -5.43 -5.12 11.92
CA ARG A 207 -4.26 -5.99 11.68
C ARG A 207 -4.06 -6.36 10.22
N LYS A 208 -4.94 -5.86 9.31
CA LYS A 208 -4.82 -6.09 7.88
C LYS A 208 -3.93 -5.03 7.24
N PRO A 209 -3.12 -5.38 6.24
CA PRO A 209 -2.37 -4.42 5.45
C PRO A 209 -3.29 -3.37 4.82
N ILE A 210 -2.79 -2.14 4.69
CA ILE A 210 -3.53 -1.01 4.14
C ILE A 210 -2.89 -0.59 2.80
N LEU A 211 -3.68 -0.62 1.73
CA LEU A 211 -3.32 -0.02 0.45
C LEU A 211 -3.91 1.39 0.40
N LEU A 212 -3.04 2.39 0.55
CA LEU A 212 -3.42 3.81 0.55
C LEU A 212 -3.24 4.42 -0.84
N LYS A 213 -4.34 4.85 -1.47
CA LYS A 213 -4.31 5.55 -2.76
C LYS A 213 -4.10 7.05 -2.58
N ARG A 214 -3.18 7.63 -3.35
CA ARG A 214 -2.91 9.08 -3.37
C ARG A 214 -4.16 9.86 -3.77
N GLY A 215 -4.44 10.93 -3.07
CA GLY A 215 -5.49 11.90 -3.40
C GLY A 215 -5.18 12.62 -4.72
N MET A 216 -6.23 12.93 -5.49
CA MET A 216 -6.10 13.49 -6.85
C MET A 216 -5.46 14.89 -6.90
N SER A 217 -5.41 15.59 -5.79
CA SER A 217 -4.78 16.92 -5.66
C SER A 217 -3.76 16.96 -4.52
N ALA A 218 -3.35 15.78 -4.03
CA ALA A 218 -2.45 15.66 -2.91
C ALA A 218 -0.99 15.86 -3.32
N THR A 219 -0.28 16.67 -2.54
CA THR A 219 1.18 16.76 -2.61
C THR A 219 1.83 15.47 -2.14
N LEU A 220 3.11 15.31 -2.43
CA LEU A 220 3.91 14.18 -1.90
C LEU A 220 3.91 14.17 -0.36
N GLU A 221 4.07 15.34 0.28
CA GLU A 221 4.10 15.46 1.73
C GLU A 221 2.77 15.06 2.37
N GLU A 222 1.62 15.52 1.83
CA GLU A 222 0.30 15.11 2.30
C GLU A 222 0.07 13.62 2.17
N PHE A 223 0.57 13.00 1.10
CA PHE A 223 0.48 11.55 0.89
C PHE A 223 1.33 10.79 1.93
N MET A 224 2.55 11.28 2.20
CA MET A 224 3.41 10.72 3.25
C MET A 224 2.77 10.85 4.63
N LEU A 225 2.23 12.02 4.97
CA LEU A 225 1.56 12.25 6.25
C LEU A 225 0.30 11.39 6.43
N ALA A 226 -0.44 11.12 5.36
CA ALA A 226 -1.58 10.21 5.41
C ALA A 226 -1.15 8.77 5.78
N ALA A 227 -0.03 8.28 5.25
CA ALA A 227 0.54 7.00 5.65
C ALA A 227 1.05 7.02 7.11
N GLU A 228 1.67 8.13 7.53
CA GLU A 228 2.10 8.31 8.92
C GLU A 228 0.93 8.24 9.91
N TYR A 229 -0.27 8.77 9.56
CA TYR A 229 -1.47 8.65 10.38
C TYR A 229 -1.88 7.19 10.65
N ILE A 230 -1.78 6.33 9.64
CA ILE A 230 -2.08 4.90 9.77
C ILE A 230 -1.05 4.24 10.68
N MET A 231 0.24 4.49 10.42
CA MET A 231 1.33 3.87 11.18
C MET A 231 1.38 4.33 12.64
N ALA A 232 0.99 5.57 12.92
CA ALA A 232 0.93 6.12 14.29
C ALA A 232 -0.09 5.41 15.18
N GLU A 233 -1.09 4.74 14.61
CA GLU A 233 -2.04 3.91 15.35
C GLU A 233 -1.52 2.48 15.61
N GLY A 234 -0.44 2.06 14.93
CA GLY A 234 0.23 0.78 15.17
C GLY A 234 0.19 -0.22 14.02
N ASN A 235 -0.42 0.14 12.88
CA ASN A 235 -0.38 -0.69 11.67
C ASN A 235 0.78 -0.24 10.77
N TYR A 236 1.83 -1.04 10.70
CA TYR A 236 3.03 -0.75 9.91
C TYR A 236 3.00 -1.35 8.51
N ASP A 237 1.98 -2.12 8.17
CA ASP A 237 1.81 -2.79 6.88
C ASP A 237 1.05 -1.88 5.90
N VAL A 238 1.72 -0.83 5.43
CA VAL A 238 1.16 0.16 4.52
C VAL A 238 1.81 0.06 3.15
N ILE A 239 0.98 0.04 2.11
CA ILE A 239 1.36 0.04 0.69
C ILE A 239 0.86 1.34 0.09
N LEU A 240 1.73 2.10 -0.55
CA LEU A 240 1.40 3.33 -1.25
C LEU A 240 0.95 3.02 -2.68
N CYS A 241 -0.01 3.79 -3.21
CA CYS A 241 -0.48 3.62 -4.58
C CYS A 241 -0.66 4.97 -5.28
N GLU A 242 0.16 5.22 -6.30
CA GLU A 242 -0.04 6.31 -7.26
C GLU A 242 -1.19 5.95 -8.21
N ARG A 243 -2.13 6.88 -8.45
CA ARG A 243 -3.32 6.67 -9.27
C ARG A 243 -3.70 7.85 -10.17
N GLY A 244 -2.77 8.75 -10.40
CA GLY A 244 -2.97 9.97 -11.16
C GLY A 244 -3.48 11.15 -10.35
N ILE A 245 -3.06 12.32 -10.76
CA ILE A 245 -3.42 13.62 -10.19
C ILE A 245 -4.21 14.44 -11.19
N ARG A 246 -5.02 15.38 -10.70
CA ARG A 246 -5.72 16.34 -11.55
C ARG A 246 -4.73 17.38 -12.08
N THR A 247 -4.76 17.57 -13.38
CA THR A 247 -4.00 18.60 -14.07
C THR A 247 -4.89 19.28 -15.10
N PHE A 248 -4.34 20.18 -15.88
CA PHE A 248 -5.00 20.81 -17.02
C PHE A 248 -5.10 19.90 -18.26
N ALA A 249 -4.50 18.71 -18.23
CA ALA A 249 -4.56 17.76 -19.35
C ALA A 249 -5.99 17.24 -19.55
N THR A 250 -6.47 17.24 -20.79
CA THR A 250 -7.85 16.87 -21.15
C THR A 250 -7.96 15.53 -21.87
N HIS A 251 -6.83 14.95 -22.30
CA HIS A 251 -6.78 13.67 -23.04
C HIS A 251 -6.85 12.43 -22.14
N ALA A 252 -6.76 12.60 -20.83
CA ALA A 252 -6.87 11.54 -19.85
C ALA A 252 -7.69 12.02 -18.65
N ARG A 253 -8.27 11.07 -17.89
CA ARG A 253 -9.04 11.37 -16.68
C ARG A 253 -8.19 12.06 -15.59
N ASN A 254 -6.95 11.62 -15.44
CA ASN A 254 -5.94 12.21 -14.58
C ASN A 254 -4.58 12.10 -15.29
N THR A 255 -3.59 12.84 -14.83
CA THR A 255 -2.21 12.68 -15.26
C THR A 255 -1.51 11.69 -14.33
N MET A 256 -0.96 10.62 -14.88
CA MET A 256 -0.19 9.65 -14.14
C MET A 256 1.17 10.24 -13.76
N ASP A 257 1.41 10.48 -12.47
CA ASP A 257 2.67 11.04 -11.97
C ASP A 257 3.64 9.89 -11.63
N LEU A 258 4.32 9.37 -12.64
CA LEU A 258 5.29 8.29 -12.43
C LEU A 258 6.57 8.77 -11.74
N SER A 259 6.86 10.08 -11.76
CA SER A 259 8.01 10.65 -11.06
C SER A 259 7.92 10.52 -9.53
N ILE A 260 6.71 10.32 -9.01
CA ILE A 260 6.51 10.10 -7.57
C ILE A 260 7.12 8.78 -7.09
N VAL A 261 7.25 7.77 -7.95
CA VAL A 261 7.79 6.46 -7.56
C VAL A 261 9.22 6.58 -7.02
N PRO A 262 10.22 7.09 -7.77
CA PRO A 262 11.56 7.27 -7.24
C PRO A 262 11.62 8.30 -6.09
N ALA A 263 10.74 9.32 -6.09
CA ALA A 263 10.68 10.30 -5.00
C ALA A 263 10.23 9.64 -3.67
N VAL A 264 9.20 8.81 -3.71
CA VAL A 264 8.72 8.02 -2.57
C VAL A 264 9.79 7.06 -2.10
N GLN A 265 10.38 6.29 -2.99
CA GLN A 265 11.44 5.32 -2.68
C GLN A 265 12.68 5.95 -2.03
N ARG A 266 12.95 7.22 -2.31
CA ARG A 266 14.04 7.96 -1.64
C ARG A 266 13.69 8.39 -0.21
N LEU A 267 12.42 8.66 0.08
CA LEU A 267 11.97 9.28 1.34
C LEU A 267 11.47 8.29 2.36
N THR A 268 10.83 7.21 1.91
CA THR A 268 10.19 6.21 2.77
C THR A 268 10.65 4.80 2.47
N HIS A 269 10.54 3.93 3.46
CA HIS A 269 10.75 2.50 3.31
C HIS A 269 9.52 1.75 2.80
N LEU A 270 8.36 2.41 2.68
CA LEU A 270 7.11 1.77 2.25
C LEU A 270 7.15 1.40 0.77
N PRO A 271 6.56 0.26 0.38
CA PRO A 271 6.42 -0.10 -1.03
C PRO A 271 5.41 0.80 -1.72
N ILE A 272 5.67 1.08 -3.01
CA ILE A 272 4.77 1.87 -3.86
C ILE A 272 4.38 1.10 -5.11
N ILE A 273 3.08 1.00 -5.38
CA ILE A 273 2.51 0.45 -6.60
C ILE A 273 1.85 1.55 -7.43
N VAL A 274 1.52 1.27 -8.69
CA VAL A 274 0.83 2.22 -9.57
C VAL A 274 -0.48 1.66 -10.11
N ASP A 275 -1.46 2.55 -10.30
CA ASP A 275 -2.80 2.28 -10.81
C ASP A 275 -3.03 3.01 -12.14
N PRO A 276 -2.61 2.44 -13.27
CA PRO A 276 -2.79 3.08 -14.57
C PRO A 276 -4.25 3.10 -15.04
N SER A 277 -5.11 2.20 -14.53
CA SER A 277 -6.53 2.18 -14.88
C SER A 277 -7.23 3.45 -14.42
N HIS A 278 -7.12 3.81 -13.13
CA HIS A 278 -7.69 5.05 -12.60
C HIS A 278 -6.84 6.29 -12.98
N GLY A 279 -5.54 6.11 -13.19
CA GLY A 279 -4.64 7.17 -13.60
C GLY A 279 -5.02 7.74 -14.96
N THR A 280 -5.37 6.89 -15.91
CA THR A 280 -5.68 7.30 -17.28
C THR A 280 -7.18 7.43 -17.57
N GLY A 281 -7.99 6.52 -17.06
CA GLY A 281 -9.42 6.44 -17.36
C GLY A 281 -9.74 5.86 -18.75
N HIS A 282 -8.73 5.38 -19.49
CA HIS A 282 -8.87 4.84 -20.85
C HIS A 282 -8.03 3.57 -21.01
N ASN A 283 -8.66 2.47 -21.48
CA ASN A 283 -8.01 1.16 -21.57
C ASN A 283 -6.77 1.15 -22.49
N TYR A 284 -6.79 1.92 -23.60
CA TYR A 284 -5.65 1.99 -24.53
C TYR A 284 -4.38 2.60 -23.92
N MET A 285 -4.51 3.35 -22.82
CA MET A 285 -3.39 3.94 -22.08
C MET A 285 -2.88 3.04 -20.96
N VAL A 286 -3.67 2.07 -20.50
CA VAL A 286 -3.32 1.22 -19.34
C VAL A 286 -2.02 0.45 -19.60
N ASN A 287 -1.92 -0.28 -20.71
CA ASN A 287 -0.74 -1.06 -21.04
C ASN A 287 0.55 -0.22 -21.14
N PRO A 288 0.57 0.88 -21.92
CA PRO A 288 1.75 1.76 -21.97
C PRO A 288 2.19 2.27 -20.61
N LEU A 289 1.25 2.75 -19.78
CA LEU A 289 1.59 3.36 -18.50
C LEU A 289 1.86 2.32 -17.39
N ALA A 290 1.29 1.12 -17.48
CA ALA A 290 1.68 -0.01 -16.64
C ALA A 290 3.15 -0.40 -16.86
N ARG A 291 3.57 -0.51 -18.13
CA ARG A 291 4.97 -0.78 -18.50
C ARG A 291 5.92 0.32 -18.00
N ALA A 292 5.54 1.58 -18.21
CA ALA A 292 6.31 2.70 -17.72
C ALA A 292 6.40 2.72 -16.17
N GLY A 293 5.30 2.39 -15.48
CA GLY A 293 5.26 2.26 -14.02
C GLY A 293 6.23 1.21 -13.47
N VAL A 294 6.33 0.06 -14.15
CA VAL A 294 7.33 -0.97 -13.78
C VAL A 294 8.74 -0.51 -14.12
N ALA A 295 8.93 0.15 -15.27
CA ALA A 295 10.25 0.63 -15.70
C ALA A 295 10.84 1.72 -14.78
N VAL A 296 10.02 2.50 -14.08
CA VAL A 296 10.51 3.47 -13.07
C VAL A 296 10.69 2.87 -11.68
N GLY A 297 10.52 1.53 -11.55
CA GLY A 297 10.79 0.81 -10.31
C GLY A 297 9.60 0.66 -9.35
N ALA A 298 8.35 0.74 -9.82
CA ALA A 298 7.20 0.45 -8.97
C ALA A 298 7.21 -1.02 -8.49
N ASP A 299 6.81 -1.24 -7.24
CA ASP A 299 6.74 -2.56 -6.59
C ASP A 299 5.59 -3.43 -7.09
N GLY A 300 4.66 -2.84 -7.82
CA GLY A 300 3.52 -3.55 -8.37
C GLY A 300 2.58 -2.66 -9.16
N LEU A 301 1.55 -3.33 -9.65
CA LEU A 301 0.48 -2.73 -10.44
C LEU A 301 -0.87 -3.11 -9.85
N ILE A 302 -1.85 -2.19 -9.90
CA ILE A 302 -3.25 -2.51 -9.70
C ILE A 302 -4.05 -2.18 -10.97
N ILE A 303 -4.70 -3.19 -11.54
CA ILE A 303 -5.29 -3.16 -12.89
C ILE A 303 -6.76 -3.53 -12.84
N GLU A 304 -7.60 -2.78 -13.55
CA GLU A 304 -9.00 -3.14 -13.77
C GLU A 304 -9.15 -4.05 -14.99
N VAL A 305 -9.82 -5.19 -14.77
CA VAL A 305 -10.05 -6.22 -15.77
C VAL A 305 -11.54 -6.58 -15.77
N HIS A 306 -12.15 -6.65 -16.95
CA HIS A 306 -13.55 -7.04 -17.09
C HIS A 306 -13.73 -7.98 -18.28
N PRO A 307 -14.57 -9.04 -18.20
CA PRO A 307 -14.74 -9.99 -19.30
C PRO A 307 -15.43 -9.36 -20.52
N CYS A 308 -16.17 -8.26 -20.33
CA CYS A 308 -16.91 -7.51 -21.35
C CYS A 308 -16.99 -6.04 -20.93
N PRO A 309 -15.89 -5.23 -21.10
CA PRO A 309 -15.81 -3.86 -20.57
C PRO A 309 -16.98 -2.95 -20.96
N GLU A 310 -17.54 -3.13 -22.16
CA GLU A 310 -18.68 -2.36 -22.67
C GLU A 310 -20.00 -2.63 -21.90
N LYS A 311 -20.07 -3.71 -21.13
CA LYS A 311 -21.22 -4.08 -20.29
C LYS A 311 -21.00 -3.79 -18.81
N ALA A 312 -19.82 -3.29 -18.44
CA ALA A 312 -19.48 -3.02 -17.05
C ALA A 312 -20.41 -1.97 -16.44
N LEU A 313 -20.89 -2.23 -15.22
CA LEU A 313 -21.71 -1.29 -14.45
C LEU A 313 -20.88 -0.12 -13.89
N CYS A 314 -19.56 -0.25 -13.88
CA CYS A 314 -18.62 0.74 -13.35
C CYS A 314 -17.32 0.76 -14.17
N ASP A 315 -16.90 1.97 -14.56
CA ASP A 315 -15.58 2.29 -15.12
C ASP A 315 -15.11 1.38 -16.29
N GLY A 316 -16.05 0.89 -17.13
CA GLY A 316 -15.73 -0.01 -18.25
C GLY A 316 -14.72 0.56 -19.25
N ALA A 317 -14.71 1.90 -19.46
CA ALA A 317 -13.81 2.56 -20.42
C ALA A 317 -12.31 2.37 -20.09
N GLN A 318 -11.95 2.09 -18.84
CA GLN A 318 -10.59 1.89 -18.38
C GLN A 318 -10.21 0.43 -18.10
N ALA A 319 -11.19 -0.47 -18.13
CA ALA A 319 -10.97 -1.88 -17.87
C ALA A 319 -10.33 -2.58 -19.09
N LEU A 320 -9.34 -3.43 -18.82
CA LEU A 320 -8.78 -4.32 -19.83
C LEU A 320 -9.71 -5.54 -20.05
N THR A 321 -9.71 -6.06 -21.26
CA THR A 321 -10.25 -7.40 -21.52
C THR A 321 -9.33 -8.47 -20.93
N LEU A 322 -9.80 -9.71 -20.79
CA LEU A 322 -9.00 -10.84 -20.31
C LEU A 322 -7.74 -11.06 -21.16
N THR A 323 -7.84 -10.90 -22.48
CA THR A 323 -6.73 -11.05 -23.43
C THR A 323 -5.70 -9.94 -23.25
N GLN A 324 -6.14 -8.67 -23.21
CA GLN A 324 -5.25 -7.52 -23.01
C GLN A 324 -4.51 -7.61 -21.67
N TYR A 325 -5.17 -8.12 -20.63
CA TYR A 325 -4.54 -8.35 -19.33
C TYR A 325 -3.44 -9.43 -19.42
N ALA A 326 -3.71 -10.56 -20.07
CA ALA A 326 -2.72 -11.62 -20.23
C ALA A 326 -1.46 -11.12 -20.96
N GLU A 327 -1.64 -10.40 -22.06
CA GLU A 327 -0.54 -9.79 -22.82
C GLU A 327 0.26 -8.78 -21.98
N LEU A 328 -0.44 -7.98 -21.15
CA LEU A 328 0.22 -7.02 -20.26
C LEU A 328 1.11 -7.72 -19.23
N VAL A 329 0.61 -8.78 -18.59
CA VAL A 329 1.36 -9.51 -17.55
C VAL A 329 2.68 -10.02 -18.09
N ASP A 330 2.70 -10.60 -19.28
CA ASP A 330 3.93 -11.10 -19.92
C ASP A 330 4.94 -9.98 -20.18
N GLN A 331 4.45 -8.80 -20.61
CA GLN A 331 5.32 -7.66 -20.91
C GLN A 331 5.92 -7.05 -19.63
N VAL A 332 5.10 -6.84 -18.59
CA VAL A 332 5.56 -6.17 -17.36
C VAL A 332 6.52 -7.04 -16.56
N ARG A 333 6.38 -8.37 -16.60
CA ARG A 333 7.35 -9.29 -15.96
C ARG A 333 8.73 -9.19 -16.60
N LYS A 334 8.80 -9.16 -17.93
CA LYS A 334 10.09 -9.00 -18.66
C LYS A 334 10.76 -7.66 -18.35
N ILE A 335 9.96 -6.58 -18.23
CA ILE A 335 10.49 -5.28 -17.85
C ILE A 335 10.99 -5.30 -16.40
N TYR A 336 10.23 -5.92 -15.49
CA TYR A 336 10.63 -6.03 -14.09
C TYR A 336 11.94 -6.80 -13.91
N GLU A 337 12.11 -7.91 -14.60
CA GLU A 337 13.36 -8.69 -14.61
C GLU A 337 14.55 -7.83 -15.09
N LEU A 338 14.36 -7.04 -16.16
CA LEU A 338 15.40 -6.14 -16.68
C LEU A 338 15.77 -5.04 -15.68
N VAL A 339 14.78 -4.43 -14.99
CA VAL A 339 15.01 -3.41 -13.98
C VAL A 339 15.73 -3.99 -12.75
N ALA A 340 15.29 -5.14 -12.26
CA ALA A 340 15.90 -5.82 -11.12
C ALA A 340 17.38 -6.23 -11.40
N MET A 341 17.69 -6.66 -12.62
CA MET A 341 19.07 -6.97 -13.02
C MET A 341 19.98 -5.73 -13.02
N SER A 342 19.44 -4.57 -13.42
CA SER A 342 20.22 -3.32 -13.42
C SER A 342 20.50 -2.79 -12.01
N GLU A 343 19.60 -2.93 -11.05
CA GLU A 343 19.83 -2.56 -9.65
C GLU A 343 20.93 -3.41 -9.00
N MET A 344 20.98 -4.71 -9.29
CA MET A 344 22.05 -5.60 -8.78
C MET A 344 23.44 -5.30 -9.38
N ALA A 345 23.52 -4.64 -10.53
CA ALA A 345 24.79 -4.30 -11.17
C ALA A 345 25.43 -3.03 -10.60
N PHE A 346 24.71 -2.23 -9.78
CA PHE A 346 25.17 -0.98 -9.18
C PHE A 346 25.32 -1.04 -7.64
N THR A 347 25.03 -2.20 -7.04
CA THR A 347 25.30 -2.50 -5.61
C THR A 347 26.57 -3.31 -5.47
#